data_610fd5df36d3a17e050adad04a683754
#
_entry.id   610fd5df36d3a17e050adad04a683754
#
_cell.length_a   1.000
_cell.length_b   1.000
_cell.length_c   1.000
_cell.angle_alpha   90.00
_cell.angle_beta   90.00
_cell.angle_gamma   90.00
#
_symmetry.space_group_name_H-M   'P 1'
#
loop_
_entity.id
_entity.type
_entity.pdbx_description
1 polymer ?
#
loop_
_entity_poly.entity_id
_entity_poly.type
_entity_poly.pdbx_seq_one_letter_code
_entity_poly.pdbx_strand_id
1 'polypeptide(L)'
;AEVEGLRRLPDESIKELHDAGLFQALQPARFGGLEADPIEFFDAVLAVGGACGSTAWVLSVLAVHNWQLALFDLEAQEEVWGADNRVLIASSYVPSGSVERVDGGYELSGRWHFSSGCDHARWLFLGGVVTRDKDAPPPPDMRTFLLPESDYRIEDNWFVAGLAGSGSKDIVVEQV
;
A
#
# COMPACT_ATOMS: atom_id res chain seq x y z
N ALA A 1 23.52 -4.30 -0.69
CA ALA A 1 23.72 -5.59 -1.39
C ALA A 1 22.70 -6.65 -0.92
N GLU A 2 22.49 -6.80 0.38
CA GLU A 2 21.56 -7.80 0.97
C GLU A 2 20.10 -7.59 0.53
N VAL A 3 19.57 -6.38 0.73
CA VAL A 3 18.20 -5.98 0.37
C VAL A 3 17.89 -6.28 -1.11
N GLU A 4 18.82 -5.96 -2.01
CA GLU A 4 18.65 -6.22 -3.44
C GLU A 4 18.64 -7.72 -3.75
N GLY A 5 19.45 -8.53 -3.05
CA GLY A 5 19.50 -9.97 -3.23
C GLY A 5 18.23 -10.69 -2.74
N LEU A 6 17.61 -10.18 -1.70
CA LEU A 6 16.33 -10.71 -1.16
C LEU A 6 15.12 -10.33 -2.02
N ARG A 7 15.23 -9.30 -2.85
CA ARG A 7 14.11 -8.73 -3.62
C ARG A 7 12.92 -8.32 -2.75
N ARG A 8 13.19 -7.98 -1.50
CA ARG A 8 12.28 -7.41 -0.48
C ARG A 8 13.14 -6.80 0.64
N LEU A 9 12.56 -6.01 1.50
CA LEU A 9 13.27 -5.60 2.71
C LEU A 9 13.40 -6.78 3.68
N PRO A 10 14.52 -6.88 4.43
CA PRO A 10 14.62 -7.78 5.57
C PRO A 10 13.57 -7.42 6.63
N ASP A 11 13.03 -8.43 7.33
CA ASP A 11 12.05 -8.20 8.40
C ASP A 11 12.64 -7.36 9.55
N GLU A 12 13.96 -7.46 9.78
CA GLU A 12 14.67 -6.62 10.75
C GLU A 12 14.62 -5.13 10.34
N SER A 13 14.82 -4.81 9.06
CA SER A 13 14.69 -3.42 8.58
C SER A 13 13.28 -2.87 8.76
N ILE A 14 12.26 -3.67 8.53
CA ILE A 14 10.86 -3.28 8.79
C ILE A 14 10.66 -3.02 10.28
N LYS A 15 11.19 -3.89 11.14
CA LYS A 15 11.13 -3.71 12.60
C LYS A 15 11.82 -2.42 13.04
N GLU A 16 13.03 -2.15 12.54
CA GLU A 16 13.78 -0.92 12.86
C GLU A 16 13.03 0.35 12.44
N LEU A 17 12.42 0.36 11.25
CA LEU A 17 11.60 1.49 10.79
C LEU A 17 10.35 1.71 11.64
N HIS A 18 9.71 0.63 12.11
CA HIS A 18 8.61 0.71 13.08
C HIS A 18 9.07 1.24 14.43
N ASP A 19 10.18 0.71 14.96
CA ASP A 19 10.69 1.12 16.27
C ASP A 19 11.18 2.57 16.29
N ALA A 20 11.60 3.08 15.12
CA ALA A 20 11.89 4.50 14.90
C ALA A 20 10.64 5.38 14.70
N GLY A 21 9.44 4.79 14.65
CA GLY A 21 8.18 5.51 14.43
C GLY A 21 7.96 6.01 13.00
N LEU A 22 8.80 5.63 12.05
CA LEU A 22 8.78 6.18 10.70
C LEU A 22 7.54 5.76 9.90
N PHE A 23 7.05 4.53 10.09
CA PHE A 23 5.79 4.12 9.46
C PHE A 23 4.57 4.82 10.06
N GLN A 24 4.61 5.18 11.34
CA GLN A 24 3.54 5.88 12.05
C GLN A 24 3.64 7.42 11.91
N ALA A 25 4.64 7.95 11.20
CA ALA A 25 4.88 9.39 11.11
C ALA A 25 3.63 10.16 10.65
N LEU A 26 2.96 9.69 9.61
CA LEU A 26 1.79 10.33 9.02
C LEU A 26 0.45 9.75 9.49
N GLN A 27 0.47 8.75 10.38
CA GLN A 27 -0.73 8.11 10.92
C GLN A 27 -1.42 9.01 11.94
N PRO A 28 -2.78 8.96 12.05
CA PRO A 28 -3.50 9.74 13.06
C PRO A 28 -3.12 9.37 14.50
N ALA A 29 -3.00 10.38 15.35
CA ALA A 29 -2.64 10.21 16.78
C ALA A 29 -3.63 9.31 17.54
N ARG A 30 -4.92 9.32 17.17
CA ARG A 30 -5.94 8.44 17.77
C ARG A 30 -5.66 6.95 17.55
N PHE A 31 -4.86 6.59 16.54
CA PHE A 31 -4.37 5.25 16.27
C PHE A 31 -2.86 5.09 16.59
N GLY A 32 -2.32 5.96 17.46
CA GLY A 32 -0.94 5.88 17.91
C GLY A 32 0.10 6.43 16.92
N GLY A 33 -0.33 7.18 15.91
CA GLY A 33 0.53 7.88 14.96
C GLY A 33 1.05 9.21 15.51
N LEU A 34 1.98 9.81 14.76
CA LEU A 34 2.65 11.06 15.15
C LEU A 34 1.99 12.32 14.56
N GLU A 35 1.17 12.18 13.52
CA GLU A 35 0.61 13.31 12.76
C GLU A 35 1.69 14.35 12.37
N ALA A 36 2.89 13.85 12.01
CA ALA A 36 4.04 14.67 11.69
C ALA A 36 3.80 15.52 10.42
N ASP A 37 4.53 16.62 10.32
CA ASP A 37 4.55 17.41 9.10
C ASP A 37 5.09 16.55 7.94
N PRO A 38 4.41 16.51 6.79
CA PRO A 38 4.89 15.76 5.62
C PRO A 38 6.31 16.14 5.18
N ILE A 39 6.75 17.38 5.39
CA ILE A 39 8.12 17.81 5.06
C ILE A 39 9.12 17.08 5.96
N GLU A 40 8.88 17.01 7.27
CA GLU A 40 9.73 16.29 8.22
C GLU A 40 9.79 14.79 7.89
N PHE A 41 8.66 14.21 7.51
CA PHE A 41 8.61 12.82 7.06
C PHE A 41 9.47 12.60 5.81
N PHE A 42 9.36 13.44 4.78
CA PHE A 42 10.15 13.29 3.56
C PHE A 42 11.63 13.59 3.76
N ASP A 43 12.00 14.47 4.69
CA ASP A 43 13.40 14.67 5.10
C ASP A 43 13.98 13.38 5.71
N ALA A 44 13.22 12.67 6.54
CA ALA A 44 13.61 11.36 7.05
C ALA A 44 13.74 10.30 5.95
N VAL A 45 12.81 10.27 4.97
CA VAL A 45 12.89 9.39 3.79
C VAL A 45 14.17 9.68 2.98
N LEU A 46 14.51 10.95 2.77
CA LEU A 46 15.73 11.35 2.07
C LEU A 46 17.00 10.87 2.83
N ALA A 47 17.01 10.99 4.16
CA ALA A 47 18.13 10.50 4.98
C ALA A 47 18.30 8.98 4.85
N VAL A 48 17.20 8.20 4.89
CA VAL A 48 17.21 6.75 4.65
C VAL A 48 17.70 6.44 3.23
N GLY A 49 17.26 7.25 2.24
CA GLY A 49 17.64 7.11 0.83
C GLY A 49 19.14 7.26 0.58
N GLY A 50 19.82 8.06 1.39
CA GLY A 50 21.26 8.19 1.37
C GLY A 50 22.01 6.89 1.70
N ALA A 51 21.37 5.98 2.44
CA ALA A 51 21.91 4.66 2.79
C ALA A 51 21.40 3.55 1.86
N CYS A 52 20.09 3.53 1.58
CA CYS A 52 19.46 2.49 0.75
C CYS A 52 18.22 3.00 0.04
N GLY A 53 18.25 3.08 -1.30
CA GLY A 53 17.14 3.55 -2.12
C GLY A 53 15.90 2.65 -2.04
N SER A 54 16.08 1.31 -2.01
CA SER A 54 14.95 0.38 -1.87
C SER A 54 14.25 0.54 -0.54
N THR A 55 14.99 0.73 0.56
CA THR A 55 14.41 0.96 1.88
C THR A 55 13.63 2.27 1.95
N ALA A 56 14.21 3.35 1.41
CA ALA A 56 13.54 4.65 1.36
C ALA A 56 12.26 4.60 0.52
N TRP A 57 12.32 3.90 -0.61
CA TRP A 57 11.14 3.72 -1.47
C TRP A 57 10.00 3.02 -0.74
N VAL A 58 10.29 1.85 -0.13
CA VAL A 58 9.28 1.09 0.63
C VAL A 58 8.74 1.91 1.80
N LEU A 59 9.63 2.58 2.57
CA LEU A 59 9.21 3.46 3.66
C LEU A 59 8.27 4.55 3.16
N SER A 60 8.63 5.26 2.09
CA SER A 60 7.82 6.37 1.58
C SER A 60 6.43 5.92 1.15
N VAL A 61 6.34 4.77 0.47
CA VAL A 61 5.05 4.26 -0.05
C VAL A 61 4.17 3.76 1.10
N LEU A 62 4.69 2.87 1.96
CA LEU A 62 3.88 2.26 3.02
C LEU A 62 3.45 3.27 4.09
N ALA A 63 4.31 4.24 4.44
CA ALA A 63 3.95 5.24 5.45
C ALA A 63 2.93 6.26 4.94
N VAL A 64 2.99 6.66 3.65
CA VAL A 64 1.99 7.58 3.10
C VAL A 64 0.59 6.96 3.01
N HIS A 65 0.50 5.64 2.94
CA HIS A 65 -0.80 4.96 2.98
C HIS A 65 -1.50 5.10 4.34
N ASN A 66 -0.76 5.28 5.42
CA ASN A 66 -1.35 5.56 6.72
C ASN A 66 -2.04 6.95 6.76
N TRP A 67 -1.48 7.95 6.07
CA TRP A 67 -2.18 9.20 5.84
C TRP A 67 -3.42 9.01 4.94
N GLN A 68 -3.31 8.20 3.89
CA GLN A 68 -4.43 7.97 2.97
C GLN A 68 -5.59 7.24 3.65
N LEU A 69 -5.32 6.22 4.50
CA LEU A 69 -6.38 5.52 5.23
C LEU A 69 -7.13 6.48 6.17
N ALA A 70 -6.46 7.50 6.71
CA ALA A 70 -7.12 8.53 7.51
C ALA A 70 -8.19 9.35 6.77
N LEU A 71 -8.24 9.26 5.44
CA LEU A 71 -9.27 9.88 4.59
C LEU A 71 -10.49 8.97 4.36
N PHE A 72 -10.42 7.70 4.76
CA PHE A 72 -11.53 6.75 4.72
C PHE A 72 -12.44 6.92 5.94
N ASP A 73 -13.62 6.32 5.88
CA ASP A 73 -14.54 6.30 7.02
C ASP A 73 -13.89 5.68 8.25
N LEU A 74 -14.31 6.11 9.43
CA LEU A 74 -13.73 5.65 10.70
C LEU A 74 -13.83 4.13 10.87
N GLU A 75 -14.90 3.53 10.39
CA GLU A 75 -15.11 2.08 10.43
C GLU A 75 -13.97 1.33 9.71
N ALA A 76 -13.58 1.77 8.51
CA ALA A 76 -12.46 1.19 7.78
C ALA A 76 -11.12 1.40 8.50
N GLN A 77 -10.94 2.57 9.15
CA GLN A 77 -9.73 2.84 9.95
C GLN A 77 -9.65 1.92 11.17
N GLU A 78 -10.78 1.69 11.86
CA GLU A 78 -10.86 0.78 13.01
C GLU A 78 -10.67 -0.68 12.60
N GLU A 79 -11.17 -1.08 11.43
CA GLU A 79 -10.97 -2.42 10.89
C GLU A 79 -9.47 -2.72 10.65
N VAL A 80 -8.74 -1.76 10.11
CA VAL A 80 -7.29 -1.92 9.83
C VAL A 80 -6.45 -1.79 11.10
N TRP A 81 -6.69 -0.77 11.93
CA TRP A 81 -5.80 -0.40 13.04
C TRP A 81 -6.32 -0.72 14.43
N GLY A 82 -7.61 -1.08 14.56
CA GLY A 82 -8.23 -1.26 15.88
C GLY A 82 -7.60 -2.37 16.72
N ALA A 83 -7.12 -3.44 16.10
CA ALA A 83 -6.46 -4.54 16.79
C ALA A 83 -4.92 -4.38 16.83
N ASP A 84 -4.32 -3.82 15.78
CA ASP A 84 -2.88 -3.61 15.65
C ASP A 84 -2.61 -2.34 14.83
N ASN A 85 -2.18 -1.29 15.50
CA ASN A 85 -1.90 0.00 14.87
C ASN A 85 -0.58 0.04 14.07
N ARG A 86 0.17 -1.05 14.02
CA ARG A 86 1.40 -1.21 13.22
C ARG A 86 1.14 -1.89 11.87
N VAL A 87 -0.10 -2.24 11.56
CA VAL A 87 -0.47 -2.83 10.27
C VAL A 87 -0.09 -1.88 9.12
N LEU A 88 0.59 -2.44 8.11
CA LEU A 88 1.00 -1.72 6.91
C LEU A 88 0.04 -2.01 5.76
N ILE A 89 -0.09 -1.03 4.88
CA ILE A 89 -0.92 -1.07 3.69
C ILE A 89 -0.02 -0.84 2.48
N ALA A 90 -0.06 -1.73 1.49
CA ALA A 90 0.58 -1.51 0.19
C ALA A 90 -0.44 -1.01 -0.84
N SER A 91 -0.02 -0.77 -2.08
CA SER A 91 -0.96 -0.30 -3.11
C SER A 91 -0.54 -0.64 -4.53
N SER A 92 -1.52 -0.61 -5.42
CA SER A 92 -1.34 -0.41 -6.85
C SER A 92 -2.53 0.37 -7.40
N TYR A 93 -2.31 1.61 -7.84
CA TYR A 93 -3.40 2.52 -8.24
C TYR A 93 -3.76 2.48 -9.72
N VAL A 94 -2.93 1.87 -10.57
CA VAL A 94 -3.26 1.71 -11.98
C VAL A 94 -4.49 0.79 -12.09
N PRO A 95 -5.61 1.24 -12.67
CA PRO A 95 -6.87 0.48 -12.68
C PRO A 95 -6.82 -0.63 -13.76
N SER A 96 -6.01 -1.65 -13.53
CA SER A 96 -5.76 -2.74 -14.48
C SER A 96 -6.70 -3.95 -14.34
N GLY A 97 -7.44 -4.03 -13.22
CA GLY A 97 -8.49 -5.04 -13.03
C GLY A 97 -9.89 -4.55 -13.40
N SER A 98 -10.84 -5.48 -13.43
CA SER A 98 -12.28 -5.19 -13.55
C SER A 98 -12.87 -4.87 -12.18
N VAL A 99 -13.80 -3.92 -12.16
CA VAL A 99 -14.60 -3.58 -10.99
C VAL A 99 -16.06 -3.50 -11.44
N GLU A 100 -16.87 -4.40 -10.91
CA GLU A 100 -18.29 -4.45 -11.21
C GLU A 100 -19.10 -4.09 -9.97
N ARG A 101 -20.20 -3.35 -10.19
CA ARG A 101 -21.13 -3.05 -9.13
C ARG A 101 -22.06 -4.25 -8.91
N VAL A 102 -22.09 -4.75 -7.68
CA VAL A 102 -22.99 -5.84 -7.27
C VAL A 102 -23.93 -5.37 -6.17
N ASP A 103 -24.88 -6.20 -5.78
CA ASP A 103 -25.77 -5.88 -4.65
C ASP A 103 -24.96 -5.83 -3.34
N GLY A 104 -25.01 -4.70 -2.69
CA GLY A 104 -24.27 -4.46 -1.43
C GLY A 104 -22.82 -3.98 -1.59
N GLY A 105 -22.26 -3.89 -2.82
CA GLY A 105 -20.87 -3.48 -2.95
C GLY A 105 -20.29 -3.50 -4.36
N TYR A 106 -19.09 -4.02 -4.44
CA TYR A 106 -18.32 -4.17 -5.69
C TYR A 106 -17.64 -5.53 -5.73
N GLU A 107 -17.54 -6.11 -6.91
CA GLU A 107 -16.73 -7.29 -7.18
C GLU A 107 -15.48 -6.87 -7.95
N LEU A 108 -14.32 -7.27 -7.45
CA LEU A 108 -13.02 -6.99 -8.05
C LEU A 108 -12.40 -8.27 -8.60
N SER A 109 -11.78 -8.15 -9.79
CA SER A 109 -11.05 -9.26 -10.40
C SER A 109 -9.95 -8.74 -11.29
N GLY A 110 -8.76 -9.32 -11.23
CA GLY A 110 -7.68 -8.94 -12.13
C GLY A 110 -6.29 -9.04 -11.54
N ARG A 111 -5.38 -8.35 -12.23
CA ARG A 111 -3.96 -8.26 -11.85
C ARG A 111 -3.53 -6.80 -11.81
N TRP A 112 -2.95 -6.41 -10.69
CA TRP A 112 -2.34 -5.10 -10.47
C TRP A 112 -0.84 -5.24 -10.34
N HIS A 113 -0.10 -4.35 -10.99
CA HIS A 113 1.36 -4.39 -11.06
C HIS A 113 2.00 -3.40 -10.10
N PHE A 114 3.27 -3.65 -9.75
CA PHE A 114 4.12 -2.72 -9.02
C PHE A 114 3.65 -2.38 -7.59
N SER A 115 3.17 -3.36 -6.84
CA SER A 115 2.82 -3.19 -5.43
C SER A 115 4.06 -3.23 -4.54
N SER A 116 4.72 -2.09 -4.37
CA SER A 116 5.96 -1.97 -3.60
C SER A 116 5.73 -2.27 -2.13
N GLY A 117 6.59 -3.11 -1.54
CA GLY A 117 6.54 -3.48 -0.13
C GLY A 117 5.37 -4.39 0.26
N CYS A 118 4.65 -4.96 -0.72
CA CYS A 118 3.48 -5.81 -0.46
C CYS A 118 3.78 -7.04 0.41
N ASP A 119 5.02 -7.54 0.41
CA ASP A 119 5.45 -8.63 1.31
C ASP A 119 5.32 -8.32 2.81
N HIS A 120 5.17 -7.04 3.17
CA HIS A 120 5.10 -6.56 4.56
C HIS A 120 3.74 -5.97 4.93
N ALA A 121 2.82 -5.93 3.97
CA ALA A 121 1.49 -5.36 4.15
C ALA A 121 0.46 -6.47 4.40
N ARG A 122 -0.53 -6.14 5.21
CA ARG A 122 -1.70 -7.01 5.47
C ARG A 122 -2.96 -6.48 4.82
N TRP A 123 -2.88 -5.29 4.24
CA TRP A 123 -3.95 -4.63 3.50
C TRP A 123 -3.41 -4.02 2.22
N LEU A 124 -4.28 -3.83 1.24
CA LEU A 124 -3.96 -3.21 -0.02
C LEU A 124 -4.94 -2.11 -0.40
N PHE A 125 -4.41 -1.03 -0.97
CA PHE A 125 -5.19 -0.12 -1.79
C PHE A 125 -5.06 -0.50 -3.26
N LEU A 126 -6.17 -0.78 -3.92
CA LEU A 126 -6.21 -1.04 -5.36
C LEU A 126 -7.03 0.02 -6.08
N GLY A 127 -6.45 0.61 -7.12
CA GLY A 127 -7.18 1.51 -8.01
C GLY A 127 -8.08 0.73 -8.97
N GLY A 128 -9.29 1.21 -9.18
CA GLY A 128 -10.22 0.61 -10.12
C GLY A 128 -11.14 1.63 -10.79
N VAL A 129 -11.60 1.30 -11.99
CA VAL A 129 -12.66 2.03 -12.68
C VAL A 129 -13.91 1.17 -12.61
N VAL A 130 -14.93 1.67 -11.92
CA VAL A 130 -16.21 0.97 -11.80
C VAL A 130 -16.87 0.91 -13.18
N THR A 131 -17.25 -0.29 -13.59
CA THR A 131 -17.97 -0.53 -14.86
C THR A 131 -19.26 0.28 -14.86
N ARG A 132 -19.49 1.02 -15.93
CA ARG A 132 -20.65 1.90 -16.13
C ARG A 132 -21.27 1.63 -17.50
N ASP A 133 -22.47 2.12 -17.70
CA ASP A 133 -23.11 2.12 -19.01
C ASP A 133 -22.22 2.77 -20.06
N LYS A 134 -22.23 2.24 -21.30
CA LYS A 134 -21.38 2.72 -22.39
C LYS A 134 -21.56 4.20 -22.71
N ASP A 135 -22.73 4.73 -22.43
CA ASP A 135 -23.10 6.14 -22.68
C ASP A 135 -22.95 7.03 -21.43
N ALA A 136 -22.38 6.52 -20.36
CA ALA A 136 -22.16 7.31 -19.15
C ALA A 136 -21.22 8.49 -19.41
N PRO A 137 -21.57 9.70 -18.98
CA PRO A 137 -20.75 10.89 -19.22
C PRO A 137 -19.42 10.83 -18.45
N PRO A 138 -18.36 11.46 -18.97
CA PRO A 138 -17.11 11.61 -18.22
C PRO A 138 -17.31 12.46 -16.95
N PRO A 139 -16.42 12.40 -15.95
CA PRO A 139 -15.24 11.52 -15.87
C PRO A 139 -15.60 10.06 -15.52
N PRO A 140 -14.66 9.11 -15.72
CA PRO A 140 -14.85 7.74 -15.25
C PRO A 140 -15.02 7.68 -13.73
N ASP A 141 -15.77 6.71 -13.23
CA ASP A 141 -15.93 6.47 -11.78
C ASP A 141 -14.68 5.72 -11.27
N MET A 142 -13.64 6.47 -10.93
CA MET A 142 -12.40 5.94 -10.38
C MET A 142 -12.50 5.87 -8.87
N ARG A 143 -12.10 4.72 -8.31
CA ARG A 143 -12.12 4.46 -6.87
C ARG A 143 -10.84 3.81 -6.40
N THR A 144 -10.58 3.93 -5.11
CA THR A 144 -9.59 3.14 -4.38
C THR A 144 -10.35 2.16 -3.49
N PHE A 145 -10.01 0.89 -3.63
CA PHE A 145 -10.58 -0.21 -2.86
C PHE A 145 -9.57 -0.66 -1.81
N LEU A 146 -10.03 -0.93 -0.60
CA LEU A 146 -9.23 -1.42 0.50
C LEU A 146 -9.53 -2.90 0.71
N LEU A 147 -8.53 -3.77 0.55
CA LEU A 147 -8.67 -5.22 0.61
C LEU A 147 -7.75 -5.81 1.70
N PRO A 148 -8.24 -6.76 2.52
CA PRO A 148 -7.42 -7.52 3.45
C PRO A 148 -6.58 -8.58 2.73
N GLU A 149 -5.54 -9.10 3.40
CA GLU A 149 -4.63 -10.11 2.83
C GLU A 149 -5.31 -11.43 2.44
N SER A 150 -6.50 -11.71 2.97
CA SER A 150 -7.30 -12.88 2.60
C SER A 150 -7.84 -12.84 1.17
N ASP A 151 -7.96 -11.65 0.58
CA ASP A 151 -8.72 -11.40 -0.64
C ASP A 151 -7.81 -11.25 -1.87
N TYR A 152 -6.50 -11.40 -1.67
CA TYR A 152 -5.53 -11.32 -2.76
C TYR A 152 -4.39 -12.31 -2.59
N ARG A 153 -3.64 -12.54 -3.68
CA ARG A 153 -2.36 -13.22 -3.64
C ARG A 153 -1.27 -12.38 -4.27
N ILE A 154 -0.07 -12.49 -3.72
CA ILE A 154 1.14 -11.87 -4.27
C ILE A 154 1.76 -12.82 -5.29
N GLU A 155 2.09 -12.30 -6.47
CA GLU A 155 2.80 -13.04 -7.50
C GLU A 155 4.24 -12.52 -7.62
N ASP A 156 5.21 -13.35 -7.25
CA ASP A 156 6.63 -12.97 -7.21
C ASP A 156 7.25 -12.95 -8.61
N ASN A 157 7.07 -11.82 -9.30
CA ASN A 157 7.57 -11.56 -10.64
C ASN A 157 8.53 -10.35 -10.70
N TRP A 158 9.00 -9.84 -9.56
CA TRP A 158 9.83 -8.64 -9.50
C TRP A 158 11.32 -8.94 -9.68
N PHE A 159 11.79 -8.99 -10.95
CA PHE A 159 13.18 -9.24 -11.34
C PHE A 159 13.72 -8.06 -12.12
N VAL A 160 14.43 -7.15 -11.47
CA VAL A 160 14.86 -5.86 -12.01
C VAL A 160 16.33 -5.58 -11.72
N ALA A 161 16.93 -4.67 -12.49
CA ALA A 161 18.34 -4.30 -12.35
C ALA A 161 18.59 -3.28 -11.22
N GLY A 162 17.56 -2.58 -10.73
CA GLY A 162 17.66 -1.60 -9.64
C GLY A 162 16.38 -1.56 -8.83
N LEU A 163 16.47 -1.17 -7.55
CA LEU A 163 15.37 -1.21 -6.58
C LEU A 163 14.73 -2.60 -6.44
N ALA A 164 15.51 -3.67 -6.65
CA ALA A 164 15.00 -5.03 -6.50
C ALA A 164 14.44 -5.26 -5.09
N GLY A 165 15.08 -4.69 -4.08
CA GLY A 165 14.64 -4.74 -2.69
C GLY A 165 13.31 -4.03 -2.39
N SER A 166 12.73 -3.28 -3.35
CA SER A 166 11.39 -2.71 -3.17
C SER A 166 10.29 -3.77 -3.20
N GLY A 167 10.56 -4.96 -3.77
CA GLY A 167 9.58 -6.04 -3.87
C GLY A 167 8.28 -5.62 -4.54
N SER A 168 8.38 -4.82 -5.63
CA SER A 168 7.19 -4.25 -6.30
C SER A 168 6.48 -5.30 -7.16
N LYS A 169 6.01 -6.35 -6.50
CA LYS A 169 5.39 -7.54 -7.08
C LYS A 169 3.98 -7.27 -7.60
N ASP A 170 3.45 -8.24 -8.32
CA ASP A 170 2.07 -8.20 -8.79
C ASP A 170 1.10 -8.69 -7.71
N ILE A 171 -0.09 -8.11 -7.72
CA ILE A 171 -1.24 -8.52 -6.91
C ILE A 171 -2.30 -9.13 -7.84
N VAL A 172 -2.84 -10.26 -7.44
CA VAL A 172 -3.93 -10.93 -8.16
C VAL A 172 -5.12 -11.08 -7.23
N VAL A 173 -6.28 -10.66 -7.74
CA VAL A 173 -7.59 -10.75 -7.06
C VAL A 173 -8.53 -11.57 -7.93
N GLU A 174 -9.28 -12.48 -7.32
CA GLU A 174 -10.18 -13.40 -8.02
C GLU A 174 -11.58 -13.35 -7.40
N GLN A 175 -12.44 -12.47 -7.92
CA GLN A 175 -13.87 -12.34 -7.55
C GLN A 175 -14.11 -12.12 -6.04
N VAL A 176 -13.63 -11.01 -5.51
CA VAL A 176 -13.86 -10.61 -4.10
C VAL A 176 -14.70 -9.34 -4.02
#